data_00dbe810bde3a05e85fbecce87770df7
#
_entry.id   00dbe810bde3a05e85fbecce87770df7
#
_cell.length_a   1.000
_cell.length_b   1.000
_cell.length_c   1.000
_cell.angle_alpha   90.00
_cell.angle_beta   90.00
_cell.angle_gamma   90.00
#
_symmetry.space_group_name_H-M   'P 1'
#
loop_
_entity.id
_entity.type
_entity.pdbx_description
1 polymer ?
#
loop_
_entity_poly.entity_id
_entity_poly.type
_entity_poly.pdbx_seq_one_letter_code
_entity_poly.pdbx_strand_id
1 'polypeptide(L)'
;MSTCAADLAPLLGPAAANATDYLCSQFADTASAVDATYLLFSAYLVFAMQLGFAMLCAGSVRAKNTMNIMLTNVLDAAAGALFYYLFGFAFAFGTPSNGFIGKQFFGLKHLPRTGFDYDFFLYQWAFAIAAAGITSGSIAERTQFVAYLIYSAFLTGFVYPVVSHWFWSADGWAAASRTSGPLLFGSGVIDFAGSGVVHMVGGVAGLWGALIEGPRIGRFDHAGRSVALKGHSASLVVLGTFLLWFGWYGFNPGSFTTILKTYGPAGTVHGQWSAVGRTAVTTTLAGSVAALTTLFGKRLQTGHWNVVDVCNGLLGGFAAITAGCSVVDPWAALICGFVSAWVLIGANALAARLKFDDPLEAAQLHGGCGAWGILFTALFARQKYVEEIYGAGRPYGLFMGGGGRLLAAHIIQILVIAGWVSCTMGPLFYALKKLDLLRISADDEMAGMDLTRHGGFAYVYHDEDPGDKAGVGGFMLRSAQNRIEPAAAAAAATTGTQV
;
A
#
# COMPACT_ATOMS: atom_id res chain seq x y z
N MET A 1 18.59 11.63 27.93
CA MET A 1 19.68 12.40 28.56
C MET A 1 19.95 11.93 30.03
N SER A 2 18.92 11.66 30.83
CA SER A 2 19.09 11.23 32.23
C SER A 2 19.89 9.95 32.45
N THR A 3 19.80 8.97 31.53
CA THR A 3 20.55 7.71 31.64
C THR A 3 22.03 7.87 31.27
N CYS A 4 22.35 8.57 30.21
CA CYS A 4 23.73 8.80 29.78
C CYS A 4 24.54 9.53 30.85
N ALA A 5 24.00 10.61 31.43
CA ALA A 5 24.68 11.34 32.49
C ALA A 5 24.83 10.49 33.78
N ALA A 6 23.82 9.67 34.13
CA ALA A 6 23.88 8.76 35.25
C ALA A 6 24.95 7.66 35.10
N ASP A 7 25.17 7.20 33.86
CA ASP A 7 26.15 6.17 33.50
C ASP A 7 27.58 6.73 33.46
N LEU A 8 27.75 7.95 32.90
CA LEU A 8 29.07 8.57 32.71
C LEU A 8 29.60 9.30 33.95
N ALA A 9 28.74 9.92 34.75
CA ALA A 9 29.16 10.70 35.91
C ALA A 9 29.99 9.89 36.92
N PRO A 10 29.67 8.62 37.23
CA PRO A 10 30.50 7.81 38.13
C PRO A 10 31.88 7.49 37.53
N LEU A 11 32.01 7.41 36.23
CA LEU A 11 33.26 7.08 35.52
C LEU A 11 34.18 8.28 35.39
N LEU A 12 33.62 9.48 35.18
CA LEU A 12 34.36 10.70 34.92
C LEU A 12 34.62 11.53 36.21
N GLY A 13 33.87 11.27 37.26
CA GLY A 13 33.94 11.97 38.53
C GLY A 13 33.26 13.36 38.53
N PRO A 14 33.04 13.95 39.71
CA PRO A 14 32.24 15.17 39.87
C PRO A 14 32.86 16.41 39.25
N ALA A 15 34.17 16.45 39.03
CA ALA A 15 34.85 17.57 38.38
C ALA A 15 34.61 17.62 36.85
N ALA A 16 34.05 16.57 36.24
CA ALA A 16 33.85 16.44 34.82
C ALA A 16 32.37 16.63 34.36
N ALA A 17 31.53 17.29 35.16
CA ALA A 17 30.10 17.47 34.85
C ALA A 17 29.89 18.09 33.48
N ASN A 18 30.62 19.15 33.12
CA ASN A 18 30.52 19.79 31.79
C ASN A 18 30.95 18.85 30.64
N ALA A 19 31.95 17.98 30.88
CA ALA A 19 32.37 16.98 29.90
C ALA A 19 31.30 15.89 29.73
N THR A 20 30.67 15.46 30.82
CA THR A 20 29.57 14.50 30.82
C THR A 20 28.41 15.03 30.00
N ASP A 21 27.96 16.27 30.22
CA ASP A 21 26.87 16.91 29.50
C ASP A 21 27.20 17.08 28.02
N TYR A 22 28.41 17.51 27.69
CA TYR A 22 28.88 17.62 26.32
C TYR A 22 28.87 16.27 25.59
N LEU A 23 29.44 15.22 26.19
CA LEU A 23 29.45 13.89 25.58
C LEU A 23 28.04 13.35 25.41
N CYS A 24 27.16 13.50 26.41
CA CYS A 24 25.78 13.04 26.29
C CYS A 24 24.98 13.80 25.20
N SER A 25 25.25 15.10 25.02
CA SER A 25 24.64 15.87 23.91
C SER A 25 25.13 15.37 22.55
N GLN A 26 26.44 15.11 22.39
CA GLN A 26 27.00 14.57 21.15
C GLN A 26 26.48 13.17 20.82
N PHE A 27 26.30 12.29 21.81
CA PHE A 27 25.68 10.99 21.62
C PHE A 27 24.21 11.12 21.21
N ALA A 28 23.46 12.04 21.81
CA ALA A 28 22.06 12.27 21.45
C ALA A 28 21.91 12.81 20.02
N ASP A 29 22.76 13.76 19.62
CA ASP A 29 22.78 14.31 18.26
C ASP A 29 23.17 13.23 17.24
N THR A 30 24.20 12.44 17.54
CA THR A 30 24.62 11.34 16.67
C THR A 30 23.49 10.29 16.51
N ALA A 31 22.83 9.92 17.61
CA ALA A 31 21.72 8.98 17.60
C ALA A 31 20.56 9.52 16.73
N SER A 32 20.21 10.79 16.89
CA SER A 32 19.18 11.44 16.08
C SER A 32 19.55 11.48 14.60
N ALA A 33 20.80 11.78 14.25
CA ALA A 33 21.27 11.80 12.87
C ALA A 33 21.24 10.41 12.22
N VAL A 34 21.61 9.36 12.96
CA VAL A 34 21.55 7.97 12.48
C VAL A 34 20.10 7.54 12.26
N ASP A 35 19.20 7.81 13.20
CA ASP A 35 17.78 7.48 13.09
C ASP A 35 17.11 8.24 11.93
N ALA A 36 17.40 9.54 11.76
CA ALA A 36 16.88 10.33 10.65
C ALA A 36 17.38 9.79 9.29
N THR A 37 18.68 9.44 9.19
CA THR A 37 19.25 8.84 7.97
C THR A 37 18.57 7.50 7.64
N TYR A 38 18.38 6.66 8.65
CA TYR A 38 17.69 5.38 8.49
C TYR A 38 16.24 5.56 8.01
N LEU A 39 15.52 6.50 8.62
CA LEU A 39 14.12 6.75 8.28
C LEU A 39 13.96 7.35 6.89
N LEU A 40 14.81 8.32 6.51
CA LEU A 40 14.84 8.88 5.15
C LEU A 40 15.15 7.81 4.10
N PHE A 41 16.16 6.97 4.34
CA PHE A 41 16.47 5.86 3.43
C PHE A 41 15.31 4.88 3.31
N SER A 42 14.66 4.56 4.43
CA SER A 42 13.44 3.73 4.43
C SER A 42 12.30 4.40 3.66
N ALA A 43 12.11 5.72 3.80
CA ALA A 43 11.12 6.47 3.04
C ALA A 43 11.39 6.41 1.52
N TYR A 44 12.66 6.50 1.10
CA TYR A 44 13.04 6.37 -0.31
C TYR A 44 12.74 4.98 -0.86
N LEU A 45 12.98 3.93 -0.08
CA LEU A 45 12.64 2.57 -0.45
C LEU A 45 11.13 2.38 -0.61
N VAL A 46 10.33 2.90 0.35
CA VAL A 46 8.86 2.83 0.25
C VAL A 46 8.35 3.66 -0.93
N PHE A 47 8.93 4.85 -1.17
CA PHE A 47 8.57 5.65 -2.34
C PHE A 47 8.92 4.94 -3.66
N ALA A 48 10.03 4.18 -3.71
CA ALA A 48 10.37 3.37 -4.88
C ALA A 48 9.30 2.29 -5.18
N MET A 49 8.46 1.90 -4.20
CA MET A 49 7.32 1.03 -4.46
C MET A 49 6.29 1.68 -5.39
N GLN A 50 6.20 3.00 -5.45
CA GLN A 50 5.32 3.68 -6.41
C GLN A 50 5.74 3.40 -7.86
N LEU A 51 7.06 3.35 -8.14
CA LEU A 51 7.57 2.88 -9.43
C LEU A 51 7.24 1.39 -9.64
N GLY A 52 7.34 0.59 -8.57
CA GLY A 52 6.95 -0.82 -8.59
C GLY A 52 5.48 -1.02 -8.96
N PHE A 53 4.57 -0.26 -8.34
CA PHE A 53 3.15 -0.26 -8.68
C PHE A 53 2.91 0.19 -10.12
N ALA A 54 3.56 1.27 -10.57
CA ALA A 54 3.42 1.76 -11.94
C ALA A 54 3.79 0.69 -12.98
N MET A 55 4.91 -0.02 -12.78
CA MET A 55 5.36 -1.09 -13.69
C MET A 55 4.47 -2.34 -13.61
N LEU A 56 4.11 -2.76 -12.40
CA LEU A 56 3.19 -3.89 -12.18
C LEU A 56 1.84 -3.64 -12.86
N CYS A 57 1.25 -2.47 -12.63
CA CYS A 57 -0.02 -2.07 -13.21
C CYS A 57 0.08 -1.96 -14.74
N ALA A 58 1.12 -1.29 -15.25
CA ALA A 58 1.35 -1.15 -16.69
C ALA A 58 1.41 -2.51 -17.39
N GLY A 59 2.14 -3.47 -16.82
CA GLY A 59 2.24 -4.83 -17.38
C GLY A 59 0.95 -5.64 -17.27
N SER A 60 0.15 -5.40 -16.22
CA SER A 60 -1.06 -6.16 -15.91
C SER A 60 -2.29 -5.70 -16.69
N VAL A 61 -2.32 -4.47 -17.20
CA VAL A 61 -3.38 -3.97 -18.07
C VAL A 61 -3.12 -4.27 -19.53
N ARG A 62 -4.17 -4.17 -20.37
CA ARG A 62 -4.02 -4.26 -21.83
C ARG A 62 -3.25 -3.06 -22.37
N ALA A 63 -2.42 -3.25 -23.41
CA ALA A 63 -1.51 -2.24 -23.96
C ALA A 63 -2.17 -0.88 -24.27
N LYS A 64 -3.43 -0.89 -24.63
CA LYS A 64 -4.25 0.30 -24.95
C LYS A 64 -4.60 1.19 -23.75
N ASN A 65 -4.20 0.81 -22.52
CA ASN A 65 -4.45 1.53 -21.27
C ASN A 65 -3.17 1.77 -20.44
N THR A 66 -2.01 1.58 -21.06
CA THR A 66 -0.71 1.65 -20.36
C THR A 66 -0.37 3.08 -19.93
N MET A 67 -0.52 4.08 -20.83
CA MET A 67 -0.29 5.49 -20.47
C MET A 67 -1.25 5.94 -19.38
N ASN A 68 -2.52 5.57 -19.49
CA ASN A 68 -3.53 5.93 -18.51
C ASN A 68 -3.13 5.47 -17.10
N ILE A 69 -2.76 4.19 -16.93
CA ILE A 69 -2.45 3.67 -15.58
C ILE A 69 -1.10 4.17 -15.06
N MET A 70 -0.12 4.43 -15.92
CA MET A 70 1.15 5.04 -15.53
C MET A 70 0.94 6.48 -15.04
N LEU A 71 0.18 7.29 -15.78
CA LEU A 71 -0.17 8.66 -15.38
C LEU A 71 -0.94 8.66 -14.06
N THR A 72 -1.87 7.73 -13.85
CA THR A 72 -2.61 7.60 -12.60
C THR A 72 -1.66 7.37 -11.41
N ASN A 73 -0.67 6.50 -11.57
CA ASN A 73 0.31 6.24 -10.51
C ASN A 73 1.17 7.48 -10.16
N VAL A 74 1.54 8.29 -11.17
CA VAL A 74 2.24 9.56 -10.93
C VAL A 74 1.34 10.53 -10.15
N LEU A 75 0.07 10.58 -10.49
CA LEU A 75 -0.89 11.49 -9.84
C LEU A 75 -1.31 11.02 -8.45
N ASP A 76 -1.37 9.71 -8.20
CA ASP A 76 -1.56 9.18 -6.84
C ASP A 76 -0.46 9.69 -5.90
N ALA A 77 0.79 9.70 -6.36
CA ALA A 77 1.90 10.27 -5.59
C ALA A 77 1.76 11.79 -5.41
N ALA A 78 1.49 12.53 -6.48
CA ALA A 78 1.43 14.00 -6.47
C ALA A 78 0.21 14.53 -5.70
N ALA A 79 -0.99 14.03 -6.00
CA ALA A 79 -2.20 14.41 -5.28
C ALA A 79 -2.12 13.95 -3.82
N GLY A 80 -1.65 12.70 -3.59
CA GLY A 80 -1.43 12.17 -2.26
C GLY A 80 -0.47 13.04 -1.44
N ALA A 81 0.60 13.59 -2.03
CA ALA A 81 1.51 14.50 -1.34
C ALA A 81 0.79 15.77 -0.85
N LEU A 82 -0.01 16.39 -1.72
CA LEU A 82 -0.75 17.62 -1.38
C LEU A 82 -1.81 17.37 -0.30
N PHE A 83 -2.64 16.35 -0.47
CA PHE A 83 -3.74 16.10 0.48
C PHE A 83 -3.24 15.51 1.80
N TYR A 84 -2.19 14.69 1.77
CA TYR A 84 -1.54 14.23 2.99
C TYR A 84 -0.84 15.36 3.76
N TYR A 85 -0.18 16.29 3.04
CA TYR A 85 0.40 17.50 3.63
C TYR A 85 -0.66 18.41 4.26
N LEU A 86 -1.75 18.68 3.54
CA LEU A 86 -2.77 19.61 4.01
C LEU A 86 -3.57 19.05 5.18
N PHE A 87 -3.93 17.77 5.14
CA PHE A 87 -4.89 17.17 6.05
C PHE A 87 -4.42 15.83 6.64
N GLY A 88 -3.91 14.93 5.80
CA GLY A 88 -3.70 13.53 6.17
C GLY A 88 -2.76 13.36 7.35
N PHE A 89 -1.60 14.02 7.35
CA PHE A 89 -0.65 13.92 8.45
C PHE A 89 -1.24 14.44 9.78
N ALA A 90 -2.01 15.50 9.72
CA ALA A 90 -2.71 16.06 10.88
C ALA A 90 -3.73 15.08 11.45
N PHE A 91 -4.53 14.44 10.61
CA PHE A 91 -5.50 13.43 11.04
C PHE A 91 -4.85 12.18 11.58
N ALA A 92 -3.71 11.75 11.01
CA ALA A 92 -3.00 10.55 11.43
C ALA A 92 -2.22 10.75 12.75
N PHE A 93 -1.46 11.84 12.88
CA PHE A 93 -0.48 12.02 13.95
C PHE A 93 -0.62 13.31 14.74
N GLY A 94 -1.61 14.14 14.42
CA GLY A 94 -1.85 15.40 15.13
C GLY A 94 -2.20 15.17 16.60
N THR A 95 -1.51 15.93 17.49
CA THR A 95 -1.74 15.91 18.94
C THR A 95 -2.10 17.33 19.43
N PRO A 96 -3.02 17.48 20.39
CA PRO A 96 -3.80 16.44 21.06
C PRO A 96 -4.85 15.80 20.15
N SER A 97 -5.26 14.59 20.51
CA SER A 97 -6.31 13.87 19.78
C SER A 97 -7.44 13.44 20.74
N ASN A 98 -8.50 12.88 20.16
CA ASN A 98 -9.58 12.24 20.93
C ASN A 98 -9.48 10.69 20.86
N GLY A 99 -8.35 10.16 20.37
CA GLY A 99 -8.15 8.74 20.11
C GLY A 99 -8.71 8.27 18.77
N PHE A 100 -9.59 9.04 18.13
CA PHE A 100 -10.19 8.72 16.84
C PHE A 100 -9.51 9.45 15.68
N ILE A 101 -9.12 10.73 15.87
CA ILE A 101 -8.53 11.58 14.84
C ILE A 101 -7.66 12.66 15.48
N GLY A 102 -6.54 12.99 14.86
CA GLY A 102 -5.68 14.09 15.25
C GLY A 102 -6.29 15.46 14.93
N LYS A 103 -5.87 16.51 15.64
CA LYS A 103 -6.47 17.86 15.56
C LYS A 103 -5.48 18.98 15.27
N GLN A 104 -4.19 18.69 15.16
CA GLN A 104 -3.14 19.68 14.86
C GLN A 104 -2.24 19.19 13.73
N PHE A 105 -1.25 19.99 13.35
CA PHE A 105 -0.25 19.74 12.31
C PHE A 105 -0.77 19.87 10.87
N PHE A 106 -1.92 20.52 10.66
CA PHE A 106 -2.41 20.83 9.31
C PHE A 106 -1.39 21.68 8.55
N GLY A 107 -1.01 21.25 7.36
CA GLY A 107 0.04 21.88 6.57
C GLY A 107 1.41 21.90 7.30
N LEU A 108 1.68 20.90 8.14
CA LEU A 108 2.89 20.74 8.98
C LEU A 108 3.16 21.95 9.91
N LYS A 109 2.12 22.70 10.27
CA LYS A 109 2.26 23.80 11.23
C LYS A 109 2.30 23.25 12.66
N HIS A 110 3.09 23.92 13.50
CA HIS A 110 3.20 23.61 14.93
C HIS A 110 3.70 22.21 15.25
N LEU A 111 4.55 21.62 14.37
CA LEU A 111 5.24 20.40 14.69
C LEU A 111 6.05 20.58 15.98
N PRO A 112 6.03 19.62 16.93
CA PRO A 112 6.85 19.68 18.11
C PRO A 112 8.33 19.59 17.71
N ARG A 113 9.22 20.17 18.52
CA ARG A 113 10.68 20.15 18.27
C ARG A 113 11.30 18.74 18.40
N THR A 114 10.57 17.79 18.93
CA THR A 114 11.01 16.41 19.15
C THR A 114 9.85 15.45 18.87
N GLY A 115 10.13 14.33 18.23
CA GLY A 115 9.19 13.22 18.02
C GLY A 115 8.48 13.19 16.68
N PHE A 116 8.32 14.33 16.02
CA PHE A 116 7.81 14.42 14.64
C PHE A 116 8.68 15.38 13.85
N ASP A 117 9.28 14.91 12.77
CA ASP A 117 10.09 15.73 11.87
C ASP A 117 9.67 15.48 10.42
N TYR A 118 10.28 16.18 9.49
CA TYR A 118 10.00 16.09 8.06
C TYR A 118 10.35 14.72 7.48
N ASP A 119 11.32 14.02 8.03
CA ASP A 119 11.65 12.62 7.69
C ASP A 119 10.50 11.67 8.03
N PHE A 120 9.88 11.82 9.19
CA PHE A 120 8.70 11.05 9.58
C PHE A 120 7.49 11.36 8.71
N PHE A 121 7.26 12.64 8.36
CA PHE A 121 6.23 13.02 7.40
C PHE A 121 6.44 12.33 6.04
N LEU A 122 7.66 12.39 5.50
CA LEU A 122 7.99 11.82 4.20
C LEU A 122 7.76 10.30 4.20
N TYR A 123 8.17 9.62 5.27
CA TYR A 123 7.96 8.20 5.44
C TYR A 123 6.46 7.84 5.46
N GLN A 124 5.67 8.53 6.26
CA GLN A 124 4.24 8.28 6.39
C GLN A 124 3.43 8.65 5.14
N TRP A 125 3.86 9.70 4.41
CA TRP A 125 3.29 10.00 3.09
C TRP A 125 3.50 8.86 2.10
N ALA A 126 4.68 8.27 2.05
CA ALA A 126 4.97 7.15 1.16
C ALA A 126 4.06 5.94 1.43
N PHE A 127 3.66 5.70 2.68
CA PHE A 127 2.66 4.70 3.06
C PHE A 127 1.24 5.06 2.60
N ALA A 128 0.86 6.32 2.73
CA ALA A 128 -0.48 6.78 2.33
C ALA A 128 -0.70 6.61 0.82
N ILE A 129 0.29 6.95 0.00
CA ILE A 129 0.18 6.78 -1.47
C ILE A 129 0.21 5.31 -1.89
N ALA A 130 0.84 4.42 -1.11
CA ALA A 130 0.78 2.99 -1.37
C ALA A 130 -0.65 2.44 -1.26
N ALA A 131 -1.45 2.89 -0.27
CA ALA A 131 -2.86 2.53 -0.15
C ALA A 131 -3.70 3.02 -1.36
N ALA A 132 -3.42 4.22 -1.89
CA ALA A 132 -4.07 4.74 -3.09
C ALA A 132 -3.69 3.92 -4.35
N GLY A 133 -2.40 3.60 -4.51
CA GLY A 133 -1.90 2.75 -5.60
C GLY A 133 -2.53 1.36 -5.61
N ILE A 134 -2.78 0.75 -4.45
CA ILE A 134 -3.52 -0.52 -4.32
C ILE A 134 -4.93 -0.39 -4.91
N THR A 135 -5.66 0.67 -4.54
CA THR A 135 -7.03 0.92 -5.00
C THR A 135 -7.09 1.08 -6.52
N SER A 136 -6.11 1.77 -7.14
CA SER A 136 -6.06 2.01 -8.58
C SER A 136 -6.05 0.72 -9.41
N GLY A 137 -5.40 -0.32 -8.90
CA GLY A 137 -5.33 -1.63 -9.56
C GLY A 137 -6.68 -2.31 -9.73
N SER A 138 -7.56 -2.20 -8.74
CA SER A 138 -8.89 -2.85 -8.77
C SER A 138 -9.84 -2.24 -9.81
N ILE A 139 -9.69 -0.95 -10.12
CA ILE A 139 -10.58 -0.20 -11.02
C ILE A 139 -9.94 0.12 -12.38
N ALA A 140 -8.76 -0.42 -12.65
CA ALA A 140 -8.01 -0.18 -13.87
C ALA A 140 -8.81 -0.50 -15.15
N GLU A 141 -8.44 0.16 -16.26
CA GLU A 141 -8.95 0.00 -17.62
C GLU A 141 -10.35 0.56 -17.92
N ARG A 142 -11.14 1.01 -16.92
CA ARG A 142 -12.52 1.48 -17.14
C ARG A 142 -12.89 2.74 -16.36
N THR A 143 -12.04 3.20 -15.46
CA THR A 143 -12.32 4.35 -14.58
C THR A 143 -11.92 5.65 -15.24
N GLN A 144 -12.77 6.68 -15.11
CA GLN A 144 -12.45 8.04 -15.58
C GLN A 144 -11.28 8.62 -14.79
N PHE A 145 -10.43 9.37 -15.48
CA PHE A 145 -9.26 10.01 -14.89
C PHE A 145 -9.59 10.92 -13.69
N VAL A 146 -10.69 11.67 -13.76
CA VAL A 146 -11.15 12.54 -12.66
C VAL A 146 -11.50 11.72 -11.41
N ALA A 147 -12.09 10.53 -11.57
CA ALA A 147 -12.39 9.66 -10.44
C ALA A 147 -11.12 9.23 -9.68
N TYR A 148 -10.03 8.96 -10.41
CA TYR A 148 -8.73 8.65 -9.78
C TYR A 148 -8.24 9.80 -8.90
N LEU A 149 -8.30 11.04 -9.36
CA LEU A 149 -7.88 12.20 -8.56
C LEU A 149 -8.73 12.37 -7.31
N ILE A 150 -10.07 12.22 -7.44
CA ILE A 150 -10.99 12.43 -6.33
C ILE A 150 -10.81 11.35 -5.26
N TYR A 151 -10.78 10.05 -5.65
CA TYR A 151 -10.64 9.01 -4.65
C TYR A 151 -9.25 9.02 -3.99
N SER A 152 -8.19 9.28 -4.76
CA SER A 152 -6.82 9.34 -4.24
C SER A 152 -6.68 10.47 -3.22
N ALA A 153 -7.19 11.67 -3.53
CA ALA A 153 -7.21 12.79 -2.61
C ALA A 153 -7.99 12.49 -1.32
N PHE A 154 -9.17 11.87 -1.44
CA PHE A 154 -10.00 11.54 -0.29
C PHE A 154 -9.40 10.39 0.55
N LEU A 155 -8.85 9.36 -0.11
CA LEU A 155 -8.22 8.24 0.57
C LEU A 155 -6.98 8.69 1.34
N THR A 156 -6.07 9.45 0.70
CA THR A 156 -4.81 9.90 1.31
C THR A 156 -4.99 11.06 2.28
N GLY A 157 -5.98 11.93 2.04
CA GLY A 157 -6.27 13.08 2.90
C GLY A 157 -7.12 12.77 4.13
N PHE A 158 -7.93 11.71 4.11
CA PHE A 158 -8.88 11.45 5.17
C PHE A 158 -9.02 9.97 5.56
N VAL A 159 -9.39 9.08 4.64
CA VAL A 159 -9.80 7.71 5.00
C VAL A 159 -8.67 6.91 5.62
N TYR A 160 -7.53 6.83 4.93
CA TYR A 160 -6.31 6.18 5.40
C TYR A 160 -5.73 6.83 6.67
N PRO A 161 -5.60 8.17 6.75
CA PRO A 161 -5.06 8.83 7.94
C PRO A 161 -5.83 8.53 9.23
N VAL A 162 -7.14 8.43 9.17
CA VAL A 162 -7.97 8.11 10.34
C VAL A 162 -7.67 6.69 10.83
N VAL A 163 -7.56 5.71 9.91
CA VAL A 163 -7.16 4.33 10.26
C VAL A 163 -5.73 4.30 10.81
N SER A 164 -4.81 5.02 10.18
CA SER A 164 -3.43 5.16 10.66
C SER A 164 -3.38 5.72 12.09
N HIS A 165 -4.22 6.72 12.40
CA HIS A 165 -4.35 7.25 13.75
C HIS A 165 -4.77 6.17 14.77
N TRP A 166 -5.76 5.35 14.45
CA TRP A 166 -6.27 4.34 15.37
C TRP A 166 -5.24 3.33 15.83
N PHE A 167 -4.31 2.94 14.93
CA PHE A 167 -3.41 1.80 15.17
C PHE A 167 -1.94 2.20 15.30
N TRP A 168 -1.53 3.38 14.83
CA TRP A 168 -0.12 3.81 14.83
C TRP A 168 0.16 5.08 15.64
N SER A 169 -0.85 5.91 15.92
CA SER A 169 -0.65 7.06 16.81
C SER A 169 -0.55 6.61 18.27
N ALA A 170 0.33 7.27 19.04
CA ALA A 170 0.43 7.07 20.48
C ALA A 170 -0.86 7.41 21.24
N ASP A 171 -1.75 8.20 20.63
CA ASP A 171 -3.08 8.54 21.15
C ASP A 171 -4.18 7.65 20.57
N GLY A 172 -3.89 6.84 19.54
CA GLY A 172 -4.87 5.98 18.88
C GLY A 172 -5.58 5.02 19.83
N TRP A 173 -6.91 4.92 19.73
CA TRP A 173 -7.72 4.16 20.68
C TRP A 173 -7.39 2.66 20.75
N ALA A 174 -6.83 2.09 19.68
CA ALA A 174 -6.50 0.67 19.58
C ALA A 174 -4.99 0.39 19.38
N ALA A 175 -4.13 1.42 19.31
CA ALA A 175 -2.71 1.23 19.07
C ALA A 175 -2.04 0.42 20.20
N ALA A 176 -1.19 -0.56 19.84
CA ALA A 176 -0.36 -1.26 20.81
C ALA A 176 0.69 -0.33 21.48
N SER A 177 1.09 0.72 20.79
CA SER A 177 2.01 1.77 21.28
C SER A 177 1.32 2.87 22.09
N ARG A 178 0.03 2.76 22.36
CA ARG A 178 -0.75 3.78 23.07
C ARG A 178 -0.18 4.09 24.44
N THR A 179 -0.02 5.38 24.74
CA THR A 179 0.47 5.90 26.03
C THR A 179 -0.62 6.61 26.82
N SER A 180 -1.72 7.04 26.20
CA SER A 180 -2.76 7.91 26.78
C SER A 180 -3.98 7.14 27.31
N GLY A 181 -3.78 6.01 28.00
CA GLY A 181 -4.89 5.26 28.61
C GLY A 181 -4.81 3.74 28.44
N PRO A 182 -5.88 3.01 28.81
CA PRO A 182 -5.87 1.56 28.74
C PRO A 182 -5.80 1.06 27.29
N LEU A 183 -5.10 -0.05 27.11
CA LEU A 183 -5.03 -0.74 25.82
C LEU A 183 -6.29 -1.55 25.55
N LEU A 184 -6.72 -1.62 24.30
CA LEU A 184 -7.80 -2.48 23.88
C LEU A 184 -7.54 -3.94 24.29
N PHE A 185 -8.39 -4.51 25.13
CA PHE A 185 -8.22 -5.82 25.78
C PHE A 185 -6.88 -6.03 26.51
N GLY A 186 -6.22 -4.95 26.94
CA GLY A 186 -4.91 -4.99 27.58
C GLY A 186 -3.73 -5.29 26.63
N SER A 187 -3.98 -5.40 25.35
CA SER A 187 -2.99 -5.71 24.31
C SER A 187 -2.76 -4.53 23.36
N GLY A 188 -3.82 -3.85 22.95
CA GLY A 188 -3.81 -3.06 21.73
C GLY A 188 -3.68 -3.96 20.50
N VAL A 189 -3.61 -3.35 19.33
CA VAL A 189 -3.46 -4.01 18.03
C VAL A 189 -2.00 -3.93 17.59
N ILE A 190 -1.43 -5.08 17.23
CA ILE A 190 -0.09 -5.19 16.64
C ILE A 190 -0.26 -5.30 15.12
N ASP A 191 -0.24 -4.18 14.44
CA ASP A 191 -0.18 -4.08 12.97
C ASP A 191 1.06 -3.28 12.60
N PHE A 192 2.22 -3.94 12.76
CA PHE A 192 3.52 -3.29 12.83
C PHE A 192 3.81 -2.40 11.62
N ALA A 193 3.62 -2.93 10.42
CA ALA A 193 3.86 -2.19 9.18
C ALA A 193 2.60 -2.09 8.29
N GLY A 194 1.42 -2.58 8.71
CA GLY A 194 0.15 -2.21 8.08
C GLY A 194 -0.47 -3.24 7.16
N SER A 195 -0.52 -4.53 7.53
CA SER A 195 -1.41 -5.48 6.82
C SER A 195 -2.86 -4.98 6.79
N GLY A 196 -3.31 -4.36 7.88
CA GLY A 196 -4.62 -3.71 7.98
C GLY A 196 -4.57 -2.27 7.52
N VAL A 197 -3.71 -1.46 8.14
CA VAL A 197 -3.68 0.00 7.94
C VAL A 197 -3.44 0.40 6.49
N VAL A 198 -2.60 -0.33 5.76
CA VAL A 198 -2.30 -0.04 4.35
C VAL A 198 -3.03 -1.00 3.42
N HIS A 199 -2.73 -2.31 3.56
CA HIS A 199 -3.16 -3.29 2.58
C HIS A 199 -4.66 -3.53 2.63
N MET A 200 -5.24 -3.73 3.82
CA MET A 200 -6.68 -3.94 3.92
C MET A 200 -7.46 -2.66 3.60
N VAL A 201 -6.96 -1.46 3.97
CA VAL A 201 -7.59 -0.18 3.58
C VAL A 201 -7.62 -0.05 2.06
N GLY A 202 -6.49 -0.20 1.38
CA GLY A 202 -6.42 -0.11 -0.09
C GLY A 202 -7.25 -1.20 -0.78
N GLY A 203 -7.18 -2.45 -0.28
CA GLY A 203 -7.91 -3.59 -0.83
C GLY A 203 -9.44 -3.46 -0.68
N VAL A 204 -9.95 -3.01 0.48
CA VAL A 204 -11.40 -2.78 0.68
C VAL A 204 -11.89 -1.57 -0.13
N ALA A 205 -11.08 -0.50 -0.24
CA ALA A 205 -11.40 0.62 -1.12
C ALA A 205 -11.51 0.18 -2.59
N GLY A 206 -10.54 -0.62 -3.06
CA GLY A 206 -10.55 -1.22 -4.39
C GLY A 206 -11.75 -2.16 -4.62
N LEU A 207 -12.12 -2.95 -3.61
CA LEU A 207 -13.31 -3.81 -3.64
C LEU A 207 -14.58 -3.00 -3.95
N TRP A 208 -14.81 -1.90 -3.23
CA TRP A 208 -15.98 -1.05 -3.44
C TRP A 208 -15.93 -0.34 -4.80
N GLY A 209 -14.78 0.16 -5.21
CA GLY A 209 -14.60 0.76 -6.52
C GLY A 209 -14.98 -0.21 -7.65
N ALA A 210 -14.37 -1.39 -7.67
CA ALA A 210 -14.62 -2.42 -8.68
C ALA A 210 -16.05 -2.95 -8.66
N LEU A 211 -16.65 -3.12 -7.47
CA LEU A 211 -18.03 -3.59 -7.30
C LEU A 211 -19.05 -2.59 -7.86
N ILE A 212 -18.90 -1.30 -7.53
CA ILE A 212 -19.82 -0.24 -7.93
C ILE A 212 -19.68 0.06 -9.44
N GLU A 213 -18.46 0.04 -9.94
CA GLU A 213 -18.17 0.27 -11.35
C GLU A 213 -18.62 -0.87 -12.27
N GLY A 214 -18.50 -2.10 -11.77
CA GLY A 214 -18.83 -3.31 -12.51
C GLY A 214 -17.66 -3.85 -13.35
N PRO A 215 -17.82 -5.03 -13.96
CA PRO A 215 -16.77 -5.70 -14.73
C PRO A 215 -16.44 -4.97 -16.04
N ARG A 216 -15.20 -5.14 -16.50
CA ARG A 216 -14.75 -4.68 -17.84
C ARG A 216 -15.55 -5.36 -18.94
N ILE A 217 -15.76 -4.65 -20.03
CA ILE A 217 -16.43 -5.19 -21.23
C ILE A 217 -15.65 -6.42 -21.72
N GLY A 218 -16.38 -7.53 -21.90
CA GLY A 218 -15.83 -8.81 -22.36
C GLY A 218 -15.17 -9.66 -21.25
N ARG A 219 -15.22 -9.24 -19.99
CA ARG A 219 -14.68 -10.03 -18.87
C ARG A 219 -15.49 -11.29 -18.56
N PHE A 220 -16.77 -11.26 -18.84
CA PHE A 220 -17.68 -12.40 -18.75
C PHE A 220 -18.44 -12.56 -20.06
N ASP A 221 -18.60 -13.81 -20.52
CA ASP A 221 -19.38 -14.13 -21.71
C ASP A 221 -20.91 -14.10 -21.42
N HIS A 222 -21.72 -14.30 -22.45
CA HIS A 222 -23.18 -14.32 -22.32
C HIS A 222 -23.71 -15.41 -21.38
N ALA A 223 -22.94 -16.49 -21.18
CA ALA A 223 -23.26 -17.54 -20.21
C ALA A 223 -22.75 -17.22 -18.80
N GLY A 224 -22.10 -16.06 -18.62
CA GLY A 224 -21.52 -15.62 -17.35
C GLY A 224 -20.21 -16.34 -17.01
N ARG A 225 -19.56 -16.99 -17.97
CA ARG A 225 -18.26 -17.63 -17.76
C ARG A 225 -17.15 -16.58 -17.86
N SER A 226 -16.15 -16.72 -17.02
CA SER A 226 -15.00 -15.84 -16.97
C SER A 226 -14.14 -15.93 -18.25
N VAL A 227 -13.86 -14.79 -18.87
CA VAL A 227 -12.98 -14.63 -20.03
C VAL A 227 -11.70 -13.93 -19.54
N ALA A 228 -10.53 -14.50 -19.83
CA ALA A 228 -9.26 -13.93 -19.44
C ALA A 228 -8.94 -12.66 -20.25
N LEU A 229 -8.88 -11.52 -19.60
CA LEU A 229 -8.36 -10.27 -20.16
C LEU A 229 -6.93 -10.10 -19.67
N LYS A 230 -5.98 -10.73 -20.38
CA LYS A 230 -4.56 -10.76 -19.95
C LYS A 230 -3.90 -9.39 -20.12
N GLY A 231 -3.00 -9.06 -19.18
CA GLY A 231 -2.08 -7.95 -19.32
C GLY A 231 -1.14 -8.15 -20.51
N HIS A 232 -0.54 -7.07 -20.97
CA HIS A 232 0.25 -7.10 -22.22
C HIS A 232 1.72 -7.43 -22.00
N SER A 233 2.28 -7.28 -20.78
CA SER A 233 3.71 -7.44 -20.55
C SER A 233 4.03 -8.09 -19.21
N ALA A 234 4.32 -9.39 -19.25
CA ALA A 234 4.82 -10.11 -18.08
C ALA A 234 6.19 -9.58 -17.59
N SER A 235 7.02 -9.04 -18.48
CA SER A 235 8.31 -8.45 -18.12
C SER A 235 8.15 -7.23 -17.23
N LEU A 236 7.18 -6.36 -17.52
CA LEU A 236 6.86 -5.20 -16.66
C LEU A 236 6.27 -5.64 -15.33
N VAL A 237 5.45 -6.70 -15.30
CA VAL A 237 4.93 -7.28 -14.06
C VAL A 237 6.07 -7.77 -13.17
N VAL A 238 7.03 -8.50 -13.72
CA VAL A 238 8.21 -9.00 -12.99
C VAL A 238 9.06 -7.83 -12.48
N LEU A 239 9.36 -6.84 -13.33
CA LEU A 239 10.11 -5.65 -12.93
C LEU A 239 9.41 -4.92 -11.78
N GLY A 240 8.11 -4.67 -11.90
CA GLY A 240 7.32 -4.05 -10.84
C GLY A 240 7.34 -4.84 -9.54
N THR A 241 7.24 -6.17 -9.64
CA THR A 241 7.28 -7.05 -8.47
C THR A 241 8.62 -6.98 -7.73
N PHE A 242 9.76 -6.98 -8.45
CA PHE A 242 11.07 -6.85 -7.80
C PHE A 242 11.28 -5.46 -7.20
N LEU A 243 10.79 -4.40 -7.83
CA LEU A 243 10.82 -3.05 -7.26
C LEU A 243 9.96 -2.96 -5.99
N LEU A 244 8.79 -3.60 -5.98
CA LEU A 244 7.96 -3.72 -4.78
C LEU A 244 8.67 -4.52 -3.69
N TRP A 245 9.30 -5.64 -4.02
CA TRP A 245 10.08 -6.43 -3.06
C TRP A 245 11.21 -5.60 -2.45
N PHE A 246 11.99 -4.93 -3.28
CA PHE A 246 13.07 -4.05 -2.84
C PHE A 246 12.54 -2.96 -1.88
N GLY A 247 11.45 -2.30 -2.26
CA GLY A 247 10.80 -1.29 -1.42
C GLY A 247 10.23 -1.84 -0.11
N TRP A 248 9.86 -3.15 -0.08
CA TRP A 248 9.34 -3.79 1.13
C TRP A 248 10.35 -3.86 2.27
N TYR A 249 11.64 -3.79 1.97
CA TYR A 249 12.70 -3.65 2.98
C TYR A 249 12.69 -2.26 3.65
N GLY A 250 12.22 -1.23 2.97
CA GLY A 250 11.88 0.05 3.60
C GLY A 250 10.53 0.02 4.31
N PHE A 251 9.58 -0.76 3.78
CA PHE A 251 8.22 -0.85 4.30
C PHE A 251 8.20 -1.57 5.67
N ASN A 252 8.61 -2.81 5.74
CA ASN A 252 8.56 -3.61 6.96
C ASN A 252 9.71 -3.29 7.94
N PRO A 253 10.99 -3.46 7.61
CA PRO A 253 12.08 -3.05 8.50
C PRO A 253 12.03 -1.57 8.85
N GLY A 254 11.78 -0.68 7.89
CA GLY A 254 11.70 0.77 8.12
C GLY A 254 10.63 1.20 9.12
N SER A 255 9.60 0.37 9.38
CA SER A 255 8.54 0.67 10.35
C SER A 255 9.00 0.71 11.80
N PHE A 256 10.24 0.36 12.10
CA PHE A 256 10.85 0.69 13.38
C PHE A 256 11.01 2.20 13.58
N THR A 257 11.11 2.97 12.51
CA THR A 257 11.31 4.43 12.47
C THR A 257 12.59 4.93 13.15
N THR A 258 13.10 4.23 14.16
CA THR A 258 14.36 4.47 14.83
C THR A 258 15.08 3.14 15.05
N ILE A 259 16.42 3.12 15.01
CA ILE A 259 17.23 1.91 15.18
C ILE A 259 18.11 1.93 16.42
N LEU A 260 18.34 3.11 17.01
CA LEU A 260 19.15 3.27 18.21
C LEU A 260 18.32 3.29 19.49
N LYS A 261 17.00 3.16 19.42
CA LYS A 261 16.15 3.02 20.60
C LYS A 261 16.50 1.74 21.33
N THR A 262 16.82 1.87 22.61
CA THR A 262 17.06 0.72 23.48
C THR A 262 15.74 0.05 23.86
N TYR A 263 15.72 -1.27 23.84
CA TYR A 263 14.60 -2.08 24.32
C TYR A 263 15.13 -3.25 25.16
N GLY A 264 14.25 -3.85 25.96
CA GLY A 264 14.58 -4.94 26.87
C GLY A 264 14.67 -4.52 28.33
N PRO A 265 14.92 -5.48 29.24
CA PRO A 265 15.09 -5.20 30.67
C PRO A 265 16.24 -4.21 30.91
N ALA A 266 16.11 -3.39 31.93
CA ALA A 266 17.17 -2.44 32.31
C ALA A 266 18.53 -3.13 32.37
N GLY A 267 19.48 -2.66 31.55
CA GLY A 267 20.85 -3.22 31.47
C GLY A 267 21.18 -4.05 30.24
N THR A 268 20.21 -4.34 29.36
CA THR A 268 20.49 -4.93 28.05
C THR A 268 20.52 -3.84 26.99
N VAL A 269 21.72 -3.43 26.57
CA VAL A 269 21.90 -2.39 25.54
C VAL A 269 21.93 -3.06 24.16
N HIS A 270 20.77 -3.35 23.62
CA HIS A 270 20.66 -3.73 22.22
C HIS A 270 19.72 -2.74 21.54
N GLY A 271 20.23 -1.99 20.54
CA GLY A 271 19.39 -1.17 19.67
C GLY A 271 18.41 -2.04 18.87
N GLN A 272 17.35 -1.45 18.34
CA GLN A 272 16.36 -2.17 17.52
C GLN A 272 16.93 -2.76 16.22
N TRP A 273 18.16 -2.44 15.85
CA TRP A 273 18.82 -2.93 14.64
C TRP A 273 18.81 -4.46 14.48
N SER A 274 18.86 -5.23 15.58
CA SER A 274 18.77 -6.71 15.50
C SER A 274 17.36 -7.16 15.11
N ALA A 275 16.33 -6.48 15.58
CA ALA A 275 14.94 -6.73 15.20
C ALA A 275 14.66 -6.31 13.74
N VAL A 276 15.31 -5.25 13.26
CA VAL A 276 15.29 -4.83 11.85
C VAL A 276 15.73 -5.97 10.94
N GLY A 277 16.88 -6.61 11.22
CA GLY A 277 17.38 -7.75 10.46
C GLY A 277 16.44 -8.95 10.48
N ARG A 278 15.86 -9.28 11.65
CA ARG A 278 14.84 -10.33 11.78
C ARG A 278 13.62 -10.02 10.92
N THR A 279 13.15 -8.79 10.91
CA THR A 279 11.99 -8.34 10.14
C THR A 279 12.22 -8.46 8.63
N ALA A 280 13.43 -8.16 8.15
CA ALA A 280 13.81 -8.39 6.76
C ALA A 280 13.75 -9.88 6.38
N VAL A 281 14.24 -10.76 7.27
CA VAL A 281 14.22 -12.22 7.06
C VAL A 281 12.79 -12.76 7.03
N THR A 282 11.95 -12.42 8.00
CA THR A 282 10.55 -12.89 8.03
C THR A 282 9.76 -12.41 6.82
N THR A 283 9.98 -11.18 6.39
CA THR A 283 9.40 -10.62 5.15
C THR A 283 9.80 -11.45 3.94
N THR A 284 11.09 -11.67 3.74
CA THR A 284 11.63 -12.44 2.61
C THR A 284 11.05 -13.86 2.58
N LEU A 285 11.04 -14.55 3.73
CA LEU A 285 10.57 -15.93 3.82
C LEU A 285 9.08 -16.06 3.50
N ALA A 286 8.24 -15.18 4.03
CA ALA A 286 6.80 -15.22 3.78
C ALA A 286 6.47 -15.01 2.31
N GLY A 287 7.05 -14.00 1.65
CA GLY A 287 6.86 -13.77 0.23
C GLY A 287 7.37 -14.95 -0.63
N SER A 288 8.57 -15.46 -0.33
CA SER A 288 9.16 -16.57 -1.08
C SER A 288 8.30 -17.85 -1.01
N VAL A 289 7.81 -18.21 0.18
CA VAL A 289 6.94 -19.39 0.33
C VAL A 289 5.59 -19.16 -0.34
N ALA A 290 5.03 -17.96 -0.24
CA ALA A 290 3.78 -17.64 -0.93
C ALA A 290 3.92 -17.74 -2.45
N ALA A 291 5.02 -17.25 -3.02
CA ALA A 291 5.34 -17.36 -4.44
C ALA A 291 5.40 -18.83 -4.89
N LEU A 292 6.18 -19.65 -4.19
CA LEU A 292 6.34 -21.07 -4.51
C LEU A 292 5.02 -21.85 -4.34
N THR A 293 4.29 -21.58 -3.26
CA THR A 293 2.98 -22.23 -3.00
C THR A 293 1.97 -21.86 -4.09
N THR A 294 1.93 -20.59 -4.51
CA THR A 294 1.07 -20.15 -5.61
C THR A 294 1.47 -20.79 -6.93
N LEU A 295 2.78 -20.85 -7.24
CA LEU A 295 3.30 -21.50 -8.44
C LEU A 295 2.80 -22.95 -8.57
N PHE A 296 3.01 -23.76 -7.54
CA PHE A 296 2.61 -25.16 -7.55
C PHE A 296 1.10 -25.34 -7.43
N GLY A 297 0.42 -24.57 -6.58
CA GLY A 297 -1.02 -24.62 -6.41
C GLY A 297 -1.78 -24.28 -7.70
N LYS A 298 -1.35 -23.24 -8.41
CA LYS A 298 -1.94 -22.85 -9.70
C LYS A 298 -1.55 -23.84 -10.80
N ARG A 299 -0.33 -24.37 -10.80
CA ARG A 299 0.08 -25.43 -11.73
C ARG A 299 -0.81 -26.67 -11.62
N LEU A 300 -1.15 -27.09 -10.41
CA LEU A 300 -2.05 -28.22 -10.20
C LEU A 300 -3.48 -27.95 -10.71
N GLN A 301 -3.94 -26.70 -10.65
CA GLN A 301 -5.28 -26.32 -11.11
C GLN A 301 -5.38 -26.10 -12.62
N THR A 302 -4.34 -25.50 -13.23
CA THR A 302 -4.40 -24.99 -14.62
C THR A 302 -3.53 -25.77 -15.60
N GLY A 303 -2.59 -26.57 -15.11
CA GLY A 303 -1.61 -27.29 -15.94
C GLY A 303 -0.47 -26.42 -16.46
N HIS A 304 -0.40 -25.13 -16.14
CA HIS A 304 0.60 -24.18 -16.66
C HIS A 304 1.45 -23.56 -15.56
N TRP A 305 2.68 -23.15 -15.91
CA TRP A 305 3.52 -22.28 -15.12
C TRP A 305 3.19 -20.83 -15.49
N ASN A 306 2.68 -20.05 -14.56
CA ASN A 306 2.27 -18.65 -14.80
C ASN A 306 3.08 -17.72 -13.91
N VAL A 307 3.87 -16.83 -14.52
CA VAL A 307 4.72 -15.88 -13.80
C VAL A 307 3.92 -14.79 -13.10
N VAL A 308 2.79 -14.37 -13.65
CA VAL A 308 1.94 -13.33 -13.04
C VAL A 308 1.31 -13.85 -11.74
N ASP A 309 0.81 -15.11 -11.75
CA ASP A 309 0.30 -15.74 -10.53
C ASP A 309 1.37 -15.82 -9.44
N VAL A 310 2.63 -16.13 -9.82
CA VAL A 310 3.77 -16.18 -8.88
C VAL A 310 4.06 -14.80 -8.28
N CYS A 311 4.06 -13.75 -9.11
CA CYS A 311 4.26 -12.38 -8.68
C CYS A 311 3.17 -11.95 -7.68
N ASN A 312 1.89 -12.20 -8.00
CA ASN A 312 0.78 -11.89 -7.11
C ASN A 312 0.86 -12.71 -5.80
N GLY A 313 1.23 -13.99 -5.89
CA GLY A 313 1.44 -14.83 -4.71
C GLY A 313 2.52 -14.29 -3.78
N LEU A 314 3.67 -13.88 -4.34
CA LEU A 314 4.77 -13.25 -3.60
C LEU A 314 4.29 -11.99 -2.86
N LEU A 315 3.63 -11.09 -3.57
CA LEU A 315 3.10 -9.85 -2.99
C LEU A 315 2.02 -10.12 -1.93
N GLY A 316 1.17 -11.15 -2.11
CA GLY A 316 0.21 -11.59 -1.11
C GLY A 316 0.87 -12.07 0.18
N GLY A 317 1.99 -12.79 0.07
CA GLY A 317 2.82 -13.20 1.21
C GLY A 317 3.42 -12.00 1.96
N PHE A 318 3.88 -10.99 1.23
CA PHE A 318 4.38 -9.75 1.82
C PHE A 318 3.26 -8.97 2.54
N ALA A 319 2.13 -8.79 1.90
CA ALA A 319 0.98 -8.11 2.51
C ALA A 319 0.52 -8.80 3.80
N ALA A 320 0.54 -10.13 3.83
CA ALA A 320 0.17 -10.91 5.00
C ALA A 320 1.18 -10.78 6.15
N ILE A 321 2.49 -10.88 5.89
CA ILE A 321 3.48 -10.84 6.97
C ILE A 321 3.65 -9.46 7.58
N THR A 322 3.22 -8.42 6.89
CA THR A 322 3.46 -7.01 7.22
C THR A 322 2.99 -6.63 8.64
N ALA A 323 1.88 -7.18 9.15
CA ALA A 323 1.43 -6.92 10.53
C ALA A 323 2.35 -7.53 11.59
N GLY A 324 2.84 -8.75 11.35
CA GLY A 324 3.55 -9.55 12.34
C GLY A 324 5.07 -9.66 12.11
N CYS A 325 5.60 -9.08 11.06
CA CYS A 325 6.97 -9.29 10.59
C CYS A 325 8.04 -9.07 11.67
N SER A 326 7.79 -8.16 12.61
CA SER A 326 8.71 -7.83 13.72
C SER A 326 8.57 -8.73 14.94
N VAL A 327 7.41 -9.40 15.11
CA VAL A 327 7.05 -10.12 16.35
C VAL A 327 6.92 -11.64 16.19
N VAL A 328 7.24 -12.20 15.04
CA VAL A 328 7.16 -13.65 14.79
C VAL A 328 8.53 -14.28 14.53
N ASP A 329 8.63 -15.59 14.80
CA ASP A 329 9.82 -16.37 14.44
C ASP A 329 9.87 -16.61 12.91
N PRO A 330 11.07 -16.79 12.31
CA PRO A 330 11.22 -17.08 10.89
C PRO A 330 10.44 -18.31 10.39
N TRP A 331 10.34 -19.39 11.17
CA TRP A 331 9.53 -20.55 10.82
C TRP A 331 8.03 -20.24 10.70
N ALA A 332 7.52 -19.33 11.55
CA ALA A 332 6.12 -18.91 11.48
C ALA A 332 5.83 -18.09 10.21
N ALA A 333 6.81 -17.31 9.73
CA ALA A 333 6.70 -16.60 8.47
C ALA A 333 6.50 -17.54 7.27
N LEU A 334 7.06 -18.76 7.29
CA LEU A 334 6.78 -19.78 6.27
C LEU A 334 5.30 -20.18 6.26
N ILE A 335 4.70 -20.36 7.45
CA ILE A 335 3.26 -20.68 7.58
C ILE A 335 2.44 -19.50 7.08
N CYS A 336 2.81 -18.25 7.43
CA CYS A 336 2.14 -17.06 6.95
C CYS A 336 2.02 -17.03 5.43
N GLY A 337 3.15 -17.19 4.74
CA GLY A 337 3.22 -17.19 3.28
C GLY A 337 2.47 -18.37 2.64
N PHE A 338 2.60 -19.57 3.21
CA PHE A 338 1.89 -20.75 2.72
C PHE A 338 0.37 -20.55 2.73
N VAL A 339 -0.19 -20.11 3.86
CA VAL A 339 -1.65 -19.87 3.98
C VAL A 339 -2.08 -18.67 3.14
N SER A 340 -1.27 -17.61 3.06
CA SER A 340 -1.56 -16.44 2.22
C SER A 340 -1.77 -16.81 0.76
N ALA A 341 -0.97 -17.72 0.20
CA ALA A 341 -1.14 -18.21 -1.17
C ALA A 341 -2.52 -18.85 -1.39
N TRP A 342 -2.96 -19.68 -0.45
CA TRP A 342 -4.29 -20.30 -0.53
C TRP A 342 -5.43 -19.32 -0.31
N VAL A 343 -5.25 -18.31 0.54
CA VAL A 343 -6.20 -17.19 0.69
C VAL A 343 -6.37 -16.47 -0.65
N LEU A 344 -5.27 -16.13 -1.32
CA LEU A 344 -5.31 -15.46 -2.63
C LEU A 344 -5.98 -16.33 -3.69
N ILE A 345 -5.58 -17.60 -3.82
CA ILE A 345 -6.17 -18.55 -4.77
C ILE A 345 -7.67 -18.72 -4.53
N GLY A 346 -8.07 -18.87 -3.26
CA GLY A 346 -9.47 -19.00 -2.88
C GLY A 346 -10.28 -17.73 -3.15
N ALA A 347 -9.74 -16.57 -2.81
CA ALA A 347 -10.38 -15.28 -3.06
C ALA A 347 -10.56 -15.01 -4.56
N ASN A 348 -9.59 -15.38 -5.40
CA ASN A 348 -9.70 -15.29 -6.86
C ASN A 348 -10.77 -16.23 -7.42
N ALA A 349 -10.86 -17.45 -6.88
CA ALA A 349 -11.94 -18.37 -7.26
C ALA A 349 -13.33 -17.86 -6.86
N LEU A 350 -13.43 -17.23 -5.69
CA LEU A 350 -14.67 -16.59 -5.21
C LEU A 350 -15.03 -15.38 -6.09
N ALA A 351 -14.07 -14.51 -6.40
CA ALA A 351 -14.26 -13.35 -7.28
C ALA A 351 -14.81 -13.77 -8.65
N ALA A 352 -14.25 -14.82 -9.25
CA ALA A 352 -14.74 -15.35 -10.52
C ALA A 352 -16.18 -15.87 -10.43
N ARG A 353 -16.54 -16.56 -9.32
CA ARG A 353 -17.93 -17.06 -9.09
C ARG A 353 -18.92 -15.93 -8.88
N LEU A 354 -18.52 -14.86 -8.19
CA LEU A 354 -19.35 -13.69 -7.93
C LEU A 354 -19.39 -12.71 -9.12
N LYS A 355 -18.71 -13.02 -10.22
CA LYS A 355 -18.53 -12.13 -11.39
C LYS A 355 -17.94 -10.78 -11.03
N PHE A 356 -17.06 -10.77 -10.03
CA PHE A 356 -16.30 -9.63 -9.61
C PHE A 356 -15.04 -9.53 -10.48
N ASP A 357 -14.80 -8.36 -11.07
CA ASP A 357 -13.64 -8.09 -11.94
C ASP A 357 -12.68 -7.10 -11.30
N ASP A 358 -11.55 -7.60 -10.86
CA ASP A 358 -10.43 -6.84 -10.35
C ASP A 358 -9.21 -7.13 -11.23
N PRO A 359 -8.77 -6.19 -12.06
CA PRO A 359 -7.72 -6.43 -13.06
C PRO A 359 -6.39 -6.89 -12.47
N LEU A 360 -6.03 -6.39 -11.29
CA LEU A 360 -4.77 -6.70 -10.61
C LEU A 360 -4.95 -7.60 -9.38
N GLU A 361 -6.16 -8.10 -9.14
CA GLU A 361 -6.47 -8.91 -7.95
C GLU A 361 -6.18 -8.16 -6.63
N ALA A 362 -6.23 -6.83 -6.65
CA ALA A 362 -5.75 -6.01 -5.53
C ALA A 362 -6.65 -6.15 -4.28
N ALA A 363 -7.96 -6.26 -4.45
CA ALA A 363 -8.88 -6.52 -3.34
C ALA A 363 -8.60 -7.89 -2.69
N GLN A 364 -8.37 -8.94 -3.48
CA GLN A 364 -8.07 -10.27 -3.02
C GLN A 364 -6.70 -10.33 -2.36
N LEU A 365 -5.69 -9.76 -3.02
CA LEU A 365 -4.30 -9.76 -2.57
C LEU A 365 -4.14 -8.91 -1.31
N HIS A 366 -4.56 -7.66 -1.34
CA HIS A 366 -4.32 -6.73 -0.24
C HIS A 366 -5.42 -6.80 0.83
N GLY A 367 -6.68 -6.89 0.44
CA GLY A 367 -7.79 -7.04 1.39
C GLY A 367 -7.81 -8.42 2.05
N GLY A 368 -7.77 -9.47 1.23
CA GLY A 368 -7.82 -10.86 1.71
C GLY A 368 -6.56 -11.30 2.46
N CYS A 369 -5.37 -11.16 1.84
CA CYS A 369 -4.12 -11.55 2.49
C CYS A 369 -3.75 -10.59 3.63
N GLY A 370 -4.13 -9.29 3.56
CA GLY A 370 -3.97 -8.36 4.67
C GLY A 370 -4.78 -8.78 5.90
N ALA A 371 -6.05 -9.15 5.72
CA ALA A 371 -6.89 -9.69 6.81
C ALA A 371 -6.31 -10.97 7.39
N TRP A 372 -5.79 -11.87 6.56
CA TRP A 372 -5.05 -13.05 7.04
C TRP A 372 -3.83 -12.64 7.87
N GLY A 373 -3.05 -11.66 7.44
CA GLY A 373 -1.87 -11.19 8.17
C GLY A 373 -2.17 -10.67 9.57
N ILE A 374 -3.29 -9.97 9.72
CA ILE A 374 -3.80 -9.52 11.02
C ILE A 374 -4.12 -10.74 11.91
N LEU A 375 -4.89 -11.71 11.40
CA LEU A 375 -5.20 -12.95 12.14
C LEU A 375 -3.94 -13.76 12.45
N PHE A 376 -3.04 -13.91 11.48
CA PHE A 376 -1.77 -14.62 11.65
C PHE A 376 -0.94 -14.03 12.80
N THR A 377 -0.82 -12.71 12.86
CA THR A 377 -0.09 -12.03 13.94
C THR A 377 -0.69 -12.35 15.30
N ALA A 378 -2.01 -12.31 15.42
CA ALA A 378 -2.72 -12.65 16.64
C ALA A 378 -2.57 -14.12 17.08
N LEU A 379 -2.25 -15.00 16.15
CA LEU A 379 -2.04 -16.43 16.44
C LEU A 379 -0.57 -16.75 16.77
N PHE A 380 0.39 -16.11 16.07
CA PHE A 380 1.79 -16.54 16.08
C PHE A 380 2.77 -15.51 16.68
N ALA A 381 2.33 -14.34 17.16
CA ALA A 381 3.23 -13.37 17.79
C ALA A 381 3.93 -13.99 19.01
N ARG A 382 5.28 -13.87 19.06
CA ARG A 382 6.14 -14.48 20.08
C ARG A 382 6.27 -13.55 21.28
N GLN A 383 6.07 -14.04 22.49
CA GLN A 383 6.15 -13.25 23.72
C GLN A 383 7.40 -12.38 23.77
N LYS A 384 8.57 -12.99 23.63
CA LYS A 384 9.84 -12.28 23.73
C LYS A 384 9.97 -11.12 22.74
N TYR A 385 9.44 -11.24 21.51
CA TYR A 385 9.50 -10.18 20.49
C TYR A 385 8.43 -9.10 20.70
N VAL A 386 7.25 -9.49 21.22
CA VAL A 386 6.22 -8.53 21.64
C VAL A 386 6.75 -7.68 22.79
N GLU A 387 7.37 -8.29 23.80
CA GLU A 387 7.96 -7.59 24.94
C GLU A 387 9.15 -6.71 24.53
N GLU A 388 9.96 -7.18 23.59
CA GLU A 388 11.08 -6.45 23.00
C GLU A 388 10.63 -5.12 22.37
N ILE A 389 9.48 -5.08 21.69
CA ILE A 389 9.03 -3.93 20.90
C ILE A 389 7.99 -3.09 21.65
N TYR A 390 7.04 -3.73 22.32
CA TYR A 390 5.88 -3.08 22.92
C TYR A 390 5.93 -3.02 24.47
N GLY A 391 6.93 -3.63 25.10
CA GLY A 391 7.12 -3.67 26.55
C GLY A 391 6.60 -4.95 27.20
N ALA A 392 7.07 -5.19 28.43
CA ALA A 392 6.80 -6.40 29.19
C ALA A 392 5.32 -6.57 29.56
N GLY A 393 4.89 -7.82 29.74
CA GLY A 393 3.56 -8.17 30.23
C GLY A 393 2.43 -8.01 29.20
N ARG A 394 2.76 -7.84 27.93
CA ARG A 394 1.78 -7.73 26.83
C ARG A 394 1.24 -9.09 26.41
N PRO A 395 -0.07 -9.20 26.12
CA PRO A 395 -0.62 -10.37 25.43
C PRO A 395 0.07 -10.61 24.08
N TYR A 396 0.26 -11.89 23.76
CA TYR A 396 0.94 -12.34 22.54
C TYR A 396 0.13 -13.42 21.84
N GLY A 397 0.69 -14.09 20.84
CA GLY A 397 -0.02 -14.99 19.97
C GLY A 397 -0.75 -16.14 20.70
N LEU A 398 -1.98 -16.42 20.26
CA LEU A 398 -2.82 -17.47 20.85
C LEU A 398 -2.10 -18.84 20.84
N PHE A 399 -1.54 -19.24 19.71
CA PHE A 399 -0.83 -20.52 19.56
C PHE A 399 0.53 -20.55 20.27
N MET A 400 1.02 -19.37 20.68
CA MET A 400 2.25 -19.25 21.42
C MET A 400 2.04 -19.19 22.95
N GLY A 401 0.77 -19.37 23.40
CA GLY A 401 0.41 -19.38 24.80
C GLY A 401 -0.04 -18.03 25.36
N GLY A 402 -0.24 -17.01 24.51
CA GLY A 402 -0.58 -15.62 24.92
C GLY A 402 -2.06 -15.39 25.23
N GLY A 403 -2.90 -16.40 25.11
CA GLY A 403 -4.35 -16.27 25.31
C GLY A 403 -5.05 -15.52 24.18
N GLY A 404 -6.38 -15.31 24.33
CA GLY A 404 -7.25 -14.78 23.26
C GLY A 404 -7.32 -13.25 23.15
N ARG A 405 -6.66 -12.49 24.02
CA ARG A 405 -6.82 -11.02 24.08
C ARG A 405 -6.31 -10.30 22.82
N LEU A 406 -5.13 -10.71 22.34
CA LEU A 406 -4.57 -10.16 21.10
C LEU A 406 -5.47 -10.53 19.90
N LEU A 407 -5.95 -11.77 19.84
CA LEU A 407 -6.86 -12.20 18.77
C LEU A 407 -8.17 -11.39 18.77
N ALA A 408 -8.76 -11.13 19.94
CA ALA A 408 -9.95 -10.29 20.05
C ALA A 408 -9.69 -8.86 19.53
N ALA A 409 -8.54 -8.24 19.87
CA ALA A 409 -8.17 -6.93 19.36
C ALA A 409 -8.01 -6.90 17.84
N HIS A 410 -7.42 -7.93 17.27
CA HIS A 410 -7.20 -8.05 15.83
C HIS A 410 -8.49 -8.35 15.04
N ILE A 411 -9.43 -9.09 15.61
CA ILE A 411 -10.78 -9.25 15.02
C ILE A 411 -11.48 -7.89 14.97
N ILE A 412 -11.42 -7.10 16.05
CA ILE A 412 -11.96 -5.74 16.04
C ILE A 412 -11.28 -4.88 14.99
N GLN A 413 -9.95 -4.97 14.82
CA GLN A 413 -9.23 -4.25 13.77
C GLN A 413 -9.81 -4.54 12.37
N ILE A 414 -9.99 -5.82 12.03
CA ILE A 414 -10.56 -6.22 10.72
C ILE A 414 -11.95 -5.61 10.53
N LEU A 415 -12.81 -5.73 11.54
CA LEU A 415 -14.20 -5.24 11.47
C LEU A 415 -14.27 -3.72 11.33
N VAL A 416 -13.48 -2.97 12.10
CA VAL A 416 -13.52 -1.50 12.05
C VAL A 416 -12.88 -0.95 10.79
N ILE A 417 -11.82 -1.56 10.27
CA ILE A 417 -11.24 -1.16 8.97
C ILE A 417 -12.24 -1.45 7.85
N ALA A 418 -12.79 -2.67 7.78
CA ALA A 418 -13.78 -3.03 6.78
C ALA A 418 -15.00 -2.10 6.84
N GLY A 419 -15.53 -1.84 8.05
CA GLY A 419 -16.66 -0.93 8.26
C GLY A 419 -16.35 0.50 7.85
N TRP A 420 -15.25 1.06 8.32
CA TRP A 420 -14.84 2.44 8.04
C TRP A 420 -14.62 2.68 6.54
N VAL A 421 -13.82 1.85 5.90
CA VAL A 421 -13.53 1.99 4.47
C VAL A 421 -14.79 1.77 3.64
N SER A 422 -15.65 0.83 4.01
CA SER A 422 -16.94 0.62 3.34
C SER A 422 -17.87 1.83 3.49
N CYS A 423 -17.97 2.40 4.69
CA CYS A 423 -18.84 3.56 4.95
C CYS A 423 -18.32 4.89 4.37
N THR A 424 -17.06 4.94 3.95
CA THR A 424 -16.45 6.15 3.36
C THR A 424 -16.26 6.00 1.86
N MET A 425 -15.54 4.97 1.41
CA MET A 425 -15.23 4.77 -0.01
C MET A 425 -16.41 4.24 -0.82
N GLY A 426 -17.28 3.42 -0.23
CA GLY A 426 -18.50 2.96 -0.88
C GLY A 426 -19.40 4.11 -1.31
N PRO A 427 -19.83 5.01 -0.40
CA PRO A 427 -20.58 6.21 -0.76
C PRO A 427 -19.86 7.13 -1.75
N LEU A 428 -18.53 7.30 -1.63
CA LEU A 428 -17.76 8.09 -2.58
C LEU A 428 -17.88 7.53 -4.01
N PHE A 429 -17.57 6.25 -4.21
CA PHE A 429 -17.66 5.62 -5.54
C PHE A 429 -19.11 5.61 -6.06
N TYR A 430 -20.10 5.41 -5.18
CA TYR A 430 -21.49 5.50 -5.56
C TYR A 430 -21.91 6.91 -6.00
N ALA A 431 -21.44 7.95 -5.30
CA ALA A 431 -21.66 9.34 -5.69
C ALA A 431 -21.01 9.65 -7.04
N LEU A 432 -19.76 9.25 -7.26
CA LEU A 432 -19.07 9.40 -8.55
C LEU A 432 -19.85 8.72 -9.68
N LYS A 433 -20.39 7.51 -9.43
CA LYS A 433 -21.24 6.81 -10.41
C LYS A 433 -22.52 7.59 -10.72
N LYS A 434 -23.17 8.16 -9.70
CA LYS A 434 -24.42 8.95 -9.88
C LYS A 434 -24.20 10.28 -10.61
N LEU A 435 -22.98 10.82 -10.53
CA LEU A 435 -22.56 12.04 -11.21
C LEU A 435 -21.95 11.75 -12.60
N ASP A 436 -22.00 10.51 -13.08
CA ASP A 436 -21.39 10.06 -14.33
C ASP A 436 -19.87 10.38 -14.43
N LEU A 437 -19.19 10.42 -13.27
CA LEU A 437 -17.74 10.68 -13.16
C LEU A 437 -16.92 9.42 -12.92
N LEU A 438 -17.53 8.24 -12.73
CA LEU A 438 -16.81 7.03 -12.35
C LEU A 438 -16.28 6.26 -13.55
N ARG A 439 -17.17 5.76 -14.41
CA ARG A 439 -16.82 4.87 -15.54
C ARG A 439 -16.79 5.62 -16.86
N ILE A 440 -15.83 5.29 -17.71
CA ILE A 440 -15.74 5.80 -19.07
C ILE A 440 -16.86 5.22 -19.96
N SER A 441 -17.04 5.81 -21.15
CA SER A 441 -17.99 5.28 -22.16
C SER A 441 -17.57 3.90 -22.66
N ALA A 442 -18.53 3.11 -23.15
CA ALA A 442 -18.25 1.81 -23.74
C ALA A 442 -17.30 1.91 -24.95
N ASP A 443 -17.43 2.96 -25.74
CA ASP A 443 -16.58 3.21 -26.92
C ASP A 443 -15.13 3.50 -26.50
N ASP A 444 -14.92 4.33 -25.44
CA ASP A 444 -13.60 4.60 -24.89
C ASP A 444 -12.97 3.33 -24.30
N GLU A 445 -13.75 2.51 -23.60
CA GLU A 445 -13.26 1.26 -23.01
C GLU A 445 -12.89 0.25 -24.10
N MET A 446 -13.63 0.21 -25.19
CA MET A 446 -13.32 -0.66 -26.34
C MET A 446 -12.11 -0.18 -27.14
N ALA A 447 -12.00 1.12 -27.41
CA ALA A 447 -10.88 1.72 -28.12
C ALA A 447 -9.58 1.74 -27.28
N GLY A 448 -9.69 2.01 -25.97
CA GLY A 448 -8.60 2.19 -25.03
C GLY A 448 -8.33 3.65 -24.71
N MET A 449 -8.06 3.92 -23.45
CA MET A 449 -7.90 5.29 -22.93
C MET A 449 -6.64 5.99 -23.43
N ASP A 450 -5.59 5.26 -23.76
CA ASP A 450 -4.36 5.87 -24.29
C ASP A 450 -4.66 6.66 -25.56
N LEU A 451 -5.45 6.08 -26.46
CA LEU A 451 -5.86 6.74 -27.69
C LEU A 451 -6.93 7.83 -27.45
N THR A 452 -7.96 7.52 -26.64
CA THR A 452 -9.15 8.40 -26.54
C THR A 452 -8.99 9.54 -25.56
N ARG A 453 -8.06 9.43 -24.59
CA ARG A 453 -7.91 10.39 -23.48
C ARG A 453 -6.49 10.96 -23.33
N HIS A 454 -5.46 10.27 -23.85
CA HIS A 454 -4.06 10.64 -23.63
C HIS A 454 -3.28 10.93 -24.93
N GLY A 455 -3.97 11.03 -26.06
CA GLY A 455 -3.40 11.54 -27.32
C GLY A 455 -2.51 10.56 -28.08
N GLY A 456 -2.49 9.27 -27.75
CA GLY A 456 -1.72 8.28 -28.48
C GLY A 456 -1.44 7.01 -27.71
N PHE A 457 -0.61 6.14 -28.28
CA PHE A 457 -0.23 4.86 -27.69
C PHE A 457 1.05 4.98 -26.86
N ALA A 458 1.17 4.19 -25.79
CA ALA A 458 2.40 4.10 -24.99
C ALA A 458 3.57 3.50 -25.80
N TYR A 459 3.26 2.67 -26.79
CA TYR A 459 4.25 2.01 -27.64
C TYR A 459 4.06 2.45 -29.09
N VAL A 460 5.12 3.01 -29.67
CA VAL A 460 5.18 3.40 -31.09
C VAL A 460 5.87 2.29 -31.85
N TYR A 461 5.14 1.61 -32.72
CA TYR A 461 5.72 0.68 -33.68
C TYR A 461 6.07 1.49 -34.94
N HIS A 462 7.36 1.61 -35.25
CA HIS A 462 7.79 2.07 -36.57
C HIS A 462 7.74 0.87 -37.50
N ASP A 463 6.82 0.86 -38.45
CA ASP A 463 6.88 -0.04 -39.59
C ASP A 463 8.11 0.40 -40.42
N GLU A 464 9.22 -0.29 -40.29
CA GLU A 464 10.44 -0.07 -41.10
C GLU A 464 10.26 -0.55 -42.55
N ASP A 465 9.10 -1.10 -42.92
CA ASP A 465 8.87 -1.63 -44.28
C ASP A 465 7.73 -0.87 -44.98
N PRO A 466 8.04 0.00 -45.98
CA PRO A 466 7.03 0.67 -46.79
C PRO A 466 6.17 -0.29 -47.63
N GLY A 467 6.46 -1.58 -47.64
CA GLY A 467 5.83 -2.62 -48.46
C GLY A 467 4.65 -3.36 -47.82
N ASP A 468 4.54 -3.39 -46.48
CA ASP A 468 3.55 -4.21 -45.79
C ASP A 468 2.34 -3.38 -45.30
N LYS A 469 1.49 -3.00 -46.25
CA LYS A 469 0.27 -2.17 -46.06
C LYS A 469 -0.93 -2.96 -45.51
N ALA A 470 -0.77 -4.09 -44.88
CA ALA A 470 -1.84 -4.95 -44.39
C ALA A 470 -1.87 -5.20 -42.88
N GLY A 471 -1.26 -4.35 -42.06
CA GLY A 471 -1.29 -4.48 -40.60
C GLY A 471 -2.51 -3.78 -39.96
N VAL A 472 -3.08 -4.40 -38.92
CA VAL A 472 -4.25 -3.96 -38.15
C VAL A 472 -4.15 -2.51 -37.63
N GLY A 473 -2.94 -1.96 -37.49
CA GLY A 473 -2.68 -0.56 -37.06
C GLY A 473 -3.11 0.47 -38.12
N GLY A 474 -2.95 0.17 -39.41
CA GLY A 474 -3.35 1.08 -40.50
C GLY A 474 -4.86 1.29 -40.62
N PHE A 475 -5.65 0.32 -40.18
CA PHE A 475 -7.11 0.41 -40.20
C PHE A 475 -7.63 1.35 -39.07
N MET A 476 -7.03 1.31 -37.90
CA MET A 476 -7.42 2.18 -36.77
C MET A 476 -7.01 3.64 -36.94
N LEU A 477 -5.84 3.93 -37.54
CA LEU A 477 -5.41 5.30 -37.83
C LEU A 477 -6.28 5.95 -38.90
N ARG A 478 -6.72 5.21 -39.94
CA ARG A 478 -7.65 5.73 -40.95
C ARG A 478 -9.03 6.02 -40.38
N SER A 479 -9.53 5.24 -39.43
CA SER A 479 -10.84 5.51 -38.80
C SER A 479 -10.82 6.73 -37.90
N ALA A 480 -9.69 7.02 -37.23
CA ALA A 480 -9.52 8.20 -36.42
C ALA A 480 -9.35 9.48 -37.25
N GLN A 481 -8.56 9.45 -38.34
CA GLN A 481 -8.40 10.59 -39.24
C GLN A 481 -9.72 10.96 -39.94
N ASN A 482 -10.53 10.00 -40.35
CA ASN A 482 -11.84 10.27 -40.95
C ASN A 482 -12.89 10.84 -39.99
N ARG A 483 -12.65 10.83 -38.67
CA ARG A 483 -13.53 11.50 -37.68
C ARG A 483 -13.12 12.95 -37.39
N ILE A 484 -11.92 13.38 -37.75
CA ILE A 484 -11.41 14.73 -37.49
C ILE A 484 -11.69 15.69 -38.67
N GLU A 485 -11.83 15.19 -39.93
CA GLU A 485 -12.04 16.02 -41.11
C GLU A 485 -13.43 16.67 -41.28
N PRO A 486 -14.58 16.20 -40.74
CA PRO A 486 -15.85 16.88 -40.95
C PRO A 486 -15.99 18.25 -40.24
N ALA A 487 -15.21 18.54 -39.23
CA ALA A 487 -15.30 19.81 -38.48
C ALA A 487 -14.52 20.96 -39.14
N ALA A 488 -13.43 20.66 -39.86
CA ALA A 488 -12.62 21.68 -40.55
C ALA A 488 -13.22 22.15 -41.87
N ALA A 489 -13.98 21.26 -42.58
CA ALA A 489 -14.63 21.60 -43.85
C ALA A 489 -15.87 22.50 -43.69
N ALA A 490 -16.53 22.46 -42.53
CA ALA A 490 -17.67 23.33 -42.24
C ALA A 490 -17.31 24.79 -41.92
N ALA A 491 -16.06 25.05 -41.48
CA ALA A 491 -15.61 26.42 -41.18
C ALA A 491 -15.07 27.18 -42.40
N ALA A 492 -14.76 26.50 -43.53
CA ALA A 492 -14.25 27.11 -44.75
C ALA A 492 -15.35 27.48 -45.74
N ALA A 493 -16.61 27.05 -45.52
CA ALA A 493 -17.72 27.30 -46.46
C ALA A 493 -18.56 28.57 -46.15
N THR A 494 -18.23 29.33 -45.09
CA THR A 494 -19.01 30.51 -44.69
C THR A 494 -18.31 31.88 -44.91
N THR A 495 -17.18 31.93 -45.61
CA THR A 495 -16.56 33.22 -46.01
C THR A 495 -16.30 33.29 -47.49
N GLY A 496 -17.37 33.43 -48.26
CA GLY A 496 -17.27 33.69 -49.68
C GLY A 496 -18.59 34.04 -50.27
N THR A 497 -19.04 35.28 -50.07
CA THR A 497 -19.77 36.14 -51.02
C THR A 497 -20.17 37.45 -50.36
N GLN A 498 -19.56 38.55 -50.72
CA GLN A 498 -20.20 39.72 -51.36
C GLN A 498 -19.23 40.92 -51.42
N VAL A 499 -19.10 41.37 -52.66
CA VAL A 499 -18.68 42.65 -53.26
C VAL A 499 -17.21 42.87 -53.32
#